data_0b2749fe5412387d378cf10af877799d
#
_entry.id   0b2749fe5412387d378cf10af877799d
#
_cell.length_a   1.000
_cell.length_b   1.000
_cell.length_c   1.000
_cell.angle_alpha   90.00
_cell.angle_beta   90.00
_cell.angle_gamma   90.00
#
_symmetry.space_group_name_H-M   'P 1'
#
loop_
_entity.id
_entity.type
_entity.pdbx_description
1 polymer ?
#
loop_
_entity_poly.entity_id
_entity_poly.type
_entity_poly.pdbx_seq_one_letter_code
_entity_poly.pdbx_strand_id
1 'polypeptide(L)'
;MEDPKQKVNELHEAYKLKLSSGLCNNNIMVKESLIPGAGLGVFAKTDFAVNDIIEFCHSIVLDWKANYVHISKIKQYAYHHSCECEECKRHGADVILPLGYGMIYNSASSSEEENCQFTILPCLNLMVFSAVKEIKTGEEILTWWGQNYFNSWCKKEEKCESH
;
A
#
# COMPACT_ATOMS: atom_id res chain seq x y z
N MET A 1 -23.25 -1.56 -4.43
CA MET A 1 -21.89 -2.14 -4.60
C MET A 1 -21.32 -1.48 -5.85
N GLU A 2 -20.28 -0.72 -5.70
CA GLU A 2 -19.65 0.05 -6.78
C GLU A 2 -19.04 -0.89 -7.82
N ASP A 3 -19.18 -0.58 -9.10
CA ASP A 3 -18.57 -1.38 -10.18
C ASP A 3 -17.04 -1.22 -10.10
N PRO A 4 -16.28 -2.30 -9.94
CA PRO A 4 -14.81 -2.23 -9.88
C PRO A 4 -14.17 -1.54 -11.09
N LYS A 5 -14.77 -1.65 -12.27
CA LYS A 5 -14.28 -0.97 -13.49
C LYS A 5 -14.50 0.55 -13.42
N GLN A 6 -15.61 0.98 -12.85
CA GLN A 6 -15.88 2.40 -12.66
C GLN A 6 -14.85 3.01 -11.71
N LYS A 7 -14.59 2.38 -10.57
CA LYS A 7 -13.58 2.84 -9.61
C LYS A 7 -12.18 2.94 -10.23
N VAL A 8 -11.78 1.97 -11.05
CA VAL A 8 -10.49 2.02 -11.77
C VAL A 8 -10.42 3.21 -12.71
N ASN A 9 -11.48 3.48 -13.48
CA ASN A 9 -11.53 4.62 -14.39
C ASN A 9 -11.46 5.97 -13.65
N GLU A 10 -12.15 6.09 -12.51
CA GLU A 10 -12.10 7.28 -11.66
C GLU A 10 -10.68 7.54 -11.12
N LEU A 11 -9.99 6.50 -10.69
CA LEU A 11 -8.60 6.59 -10.24
C LEU A 11 -7.65 6.99 -11.39
N HIS A 12 -7.87 6.50 -12.60
CA HIS A 12 -7.12 6.92 -13.80
C HIS A 12 -7.27 8.42 -14.07
N GLU A 13 -8.48 8.93 -14.05
CA GLU A 13 -8.73 10.36 -14.30
C GLU A 13 -8.16 11.22 -13.16
N ALA A 14 -8.34 10.82 -11.92
CA ALA A 14 -7.76 11.49 -10.77
C ALA A 14 -6.22 11.54 -10.85
N TYR A 15 -5.58 10.46 -11.26
CA TYR A 15 -4.14 10.41 -11.46
C TYR A 15 -3.68 11.34 -12.59
N LYS A 16 -4.34 11.34 -13.75
CA LYS A 16 -4.01 12.25 -14.86
C LYS A 16 -4.09 13.72 -14.44
N LEU A 17 -5.16 14.06 -13.71
CA LEU A 17 -5.33 15.40 -13.19
C LEU A 17 -4.22 15.79 -12.21
N LYS A 18 -3.86 14.88 -11.31
CA LYS A 18 -2.78 15.10 -10.33
C LYS A 18 -1.42 15.23 -11.02
N LEU A 19 -1.16 14.40 -12.04
CA LEU A 19 0.08 14.43 -12.80
C LEU A 19 0.25 15.77 -13.52
N SER A 20 -0.80 16.35 -14.07
CA SER A 20 -0.76 17.65 -14.75
C SER A 20 -0.42 18.81 -13.81
N SER A 21 -0.74 18.70 -12.53
CA SER A 21 -0.40 19.70 -11.49
C SER A 21 0.90 19.41 -10.73
N GLY A 22 1.57 18.29 -11.05
CA GLY A 22 2.75 17.79 -10.37
C GLY A 22 2.42 16.87 -9.19
N LEU A 23 3.13 15.75 -9.12
CA LEU A 23 2.98 14.79 -8.02
C LEU A 23 3.79 15.26 -6.81
N CYS A 24 3.10 15.88 -5.88
CA CYS A 24 3.67 16.28 -4.60
C CYS A 24 2.73 15.82 -3.49
N ASN A 25 3.25 15.13 -2.49
CA ASN A 25 2.46 14.67 -1.36
C ASN A 25 2.87 15.42 -0.08
N ASN A 26 2.25 16.58 0.12
CA ASN A 26 2.47 17.41 1.30
C ASN A 26 1.52 17.08 2.46
N ASN A 27 0.58 16.14 2.27
CA ASN A 27 -0.49 15.84 3.21
C ASN A 27 -0.15 14.70 4.17
N ILE A 28 0.98 14.05 3.97
CA ILE A 28 1.49 12.99 4.83
C ILE A 28 2.92 13.22 5.25
N MET A 29 3.35 12.55 6.31
CA MET A 29 4.73 12.57 6.80
C MET A 29 5.12 11.21 7.35
N VAL A 30 6.43 10.97 7.42
CA VAL A 30 7.01 9.79 8.05
C VAL A 30 7.59 10.17 9.40
N LYS A 31 7.28 9.40 10.42
CA LYS A 31 7.88 9.48 11.76
C LYS A 31 7.88 8.10 12.41
N GLU A 32 8.38 7.98 13.63
CA GLU A 32 8.32 6.75 14.41
C GLU A 32 6.87 6.27 14.56
N SER A 33 6.63 4.99 14.29
CA SER A 33 5.32 4.36 14.37
C SER A 33 4.82 4.29 15.82
N LEU A 34 3.51 4.35 15.98
CA LEU A 34 2.86 4.10 17.27
C LEU A 34 2.77 2.60 17.60
N ILE A 35 3.02 1.74 16.61
CA ILE A 35 3.05 0.29 16.77
C ILE A 35 4.43 -0.11 17.31
N PRO A 36 4.52 -0.73 18.49
CA PRO A 36 5.81 -1.17 19.05
C PRO A 36 6.58 -2.06 18.08
N GLY A 37 7.87 -1.76 17.88
CA GLY A 37 8.74 -2.53 17.00
C GLY A 37 8.56 -2.33 15.49
N ALA A 38 7.54 -1.59 15.04
CA ALA A 38 7.29 -1.40 13.60
C ALA A 38 8.27 -0.41 12.92
N GLY A 39 9.06 0.34 13.70
CA GLY A 39 10.00 1.32 13.17
C GLY A 39 9.31 2.59 12.70
N LEU A 40 9.34 2.88 11.40
CA LEU A 40 8.70 4.06 10.82
C LEU A 40 7.24 3.78 10.42
N GLY A 41 6.41 4.82 10.45
CA GLY A 41 5.02 4.81 9.98
C GLY A 41 4.68 6.07 9.19
N VAL A 42 3.60 6.04 8.46
CA VAL A 42 3.06 7.16 7.69
C VAL A 42 1.93 7.81 8.48
N PHE A 43 1.95 9.13 8.59
CA PHE A 43 1.00 9.90 9.39
C PHE A 43 0.34 11.00 8.57
N ALA A 44 -0.92 11.27 8.88
CA ALA A 44 -1.67 12.36 8.28
C ALA A 44 -1.15 13.74 8.76
N LYS A 45 -0.88 14.65 7.83
CA LYS A 45 -0.59 16.06 8.10
C LYS A 45 -1.83 16.94 7.98
N THR A 46 -2.86 16.44 7.31
CA THR A 46 -4.17 17.07 7.14
C THR A 46 -5.24 16.01 7.38
N ASP A 47 -6.46 16.44 7.68
CA ASP A 47 -7.59 15.51 7.76
C ASP A 47 -7.89 14.91 6.39
N PHE A 48 -8.23 13.62 6.35
CA PHE A 48 -8.76 12.92 5.19
C PHE A 48 -10.19 12.47 5.47
N ALA A 49 -11.08 12.72 4.52
CA ALA A 49 -12.42 12.15 4.52
C ALA A 49 -12.41 10.73 3.93
N VAL A 50 -13.48 9.99 4.18
CA VAL A 50 -13.68 8.66 3.55
C VAL A 50 -13.65 8.80 2.03
N ASN A 51 -12.91 7.92 1.36
CA ASN A 51 -12.61 7.88 -0.07
C ASN A 51 -11.61 8.94 -0.58
N ASP A 52 -11.06 9.78 0.28
CA ASP A 52 -9.97 10.66 -0.14
C ASP A 52 -8.75 9.84 -0.57
N ILE A 53 -8.13 10.29 -1.66
CA ILE A 53 -6.86 9.71 -2.12
C ILE A 53 -5.74 10.28 -1.27
N ILE A 54 -5.06 9.40 -0.56
CA ILE A 54 -3.93 9.73 0.31
C ILE A 54 -2.65 9.86 -0.52
N GLU A 55 -2.36 8.85 -1.36
CA GLU A 55 -1.15 8.82 -2.16
C GLU A 55 -1.34 8.08 -3.48
N PHE A 56 -0.79 8.66 -4.56
CA PHE A 56 -0.47 7.93 -5.78
C PHE A 56 1.00 7.48 -5.70
N CYS A 57 1.22 6.20 -5.48
CA CYS A 57 2.53 5.62 -5.30
C CYS A 57 2.98 4.94 -6.59
N HIS A 58 4.00 5.48 -7.25
CA HIS A 58 4.61 4.79 -8.39
C HIS A 58 5.17 3.44 -7.94
N SER A 59 5.13 2.44 -8.81
CA SER A 59 5.49 1.08 -8.46
C SER A 59 6.36 0.44 -9.53
N ILE A 60 7.21 -0.47 -9.10
CA ILE A 60 7.93 -1.39 -9.99
C ILE A 60 7.12 -2.68 -10.05
N VAL A 61 6.69 -3.05 -11.24
CA VAL A 61 6.04 -4.34 -11.48
C VAL A 61 7.12 -5.39 -11.70
N LEU A 62 7.09 -6.45 -10.93
CA LEU A 62 8.06 -7.53 -10.96
C LEU A 62 7.40 -8.81 -11.44
N ASP A 63 8.11 -9.55 -12.31
CA ASP A 63 7.72 -10.92 -12.63
C ASP A 63 8.21 -11.85 -11.52
N TRP A 64 7.27 -12.47 -10.79
CA TRP A 64 7.58 -13.42 -9.72
C TRP A 64 8.37 -14.64 -10.20
N LYS A 65 8.18 -15.04 -11.45
CA LYS A 65 8.88 -16.19 -12.03
C LYS A 65 10.34 -15.94 -12.36
N ALA A 66 10.72 -14.69 -12.50
CA ALA A 66 12.08 -14.27 -12.84
C ALA A 66 12.98 -14.09 -11.60
N ASN A 67 13.16 -15.11 -10.77
CA ASN A 67 14.24 -15.25 -9.75
C ASN A 67 14.39 -14.15 -8.67
N TYR A 68 13.47 -13.21 -8.51
CA TYR A 68 13.52 -12.20 -7.43
C TYR A 68 13.22 -12.78 -6.04
N VAL A 69 12.82 -14.05 -6.00
CA VAL A 69 12.44 -14.80 -4.78
C VAL A 69 13.57 -14.89 -3.75
N HIS A 70 14.82 -14.72 -4.17
CA HIS A 70 15.98 -14.89 -3.30
C HIS A 70 16.37 -13.64 -2.49
N ILE A 71 15.80 -12.47 -2.79
CA ILE A 71 16.07 -11.26 -2.01
C ILE A 71 15.05 -11.18 -0.86
N SER A 72 15.32 -11.91 0.21
CA SER A 72 14.42 -12.08 1.36
C SER A 72 13.92 -10.77 1.98
N LYS A 73 14.73 -9.71 1.93
CA LYS A 73 14.38 -8.39 2.45
C LYS A 73 13.34 -7.66 1.58
N ILE A 74 13.38 -7.81 0.26
CA ILE A 74 12.41 -7.12 -0.64
C ILE A 74 11.01 -7.74 -0.53
N LYS A 75 10.91 -9.04 -0.25
CA LYS A 75 9.63 -9.73 -0.13
C LYS A 75 8.67 -9.11 0.89
N GLN A 76 9.20 -8.58 1.98
CA GLN A 76 8.38 -7.99 3.04
C GLN A 76 7.79 -6.62 2.65
N TYR A 77 8.25 -6.01 1.56
CA TYR A 77 7.78 -4.73 1.04
C TYR A 77 7.00 -4.86 -0.26
N ALA A 78 6.87 -6.08 -0.78
CA ALA A 78 6.23 -6.34 -2.07
C ALA A 78 4.79 -6.80 -1.87
N TYR A 79 3.89 -6.25 -2.67
CA TYR A 79 2.48 -6.58 -2.66
C TYR A 79 2.19 -7.59 -3.77
N HIS A 80 1.46 -8.65 -3.43
CA HIS A 80 0.96 -9.59 -4.41
C HIS A 80 -0.26 -9.03 -5.11
N HIS A 81 -0.34 -9.31 -6.39
CA HIS A 81 -1.40 -8.83 -7.24
C HIS A 81 -1.91 -9.94 -8.15
N SER A 82 -3.23 -10.08 -8.25
CA SER A 82 -3.90 -11.00 -9.13
C SER A 82 -4.82 -10.24 -10.10
N CYS A 83 -4.23 -9.52 -11.05
CA CYS A 83 -5.02 -8.91 -12.12
C CYS A 83 -5.16 -9.87 -13.30
N GLU A 84 -6.39 -10.08 -13.75
CA GLU A 84 -6.68 -10.93 -14.90
C GLU A 84 -6.78 -10.17 -16.24
N CYS A 85 -6.41 -8.87 -16.27
CA CYS A 85 -6.40 -8.14 -17.53
C CYS A 85 -5.35 -8.69 -18.49
N GLU A 86 -5.59 -8.58 -19.80
CA GLU A 86 -4.72 -9.13 -20.85
C GLU A 86 -3.27 -8.62 -20.77
N GLU A 87 -3.08 -7.39 -20.32
CA GLU A 87 -1.77 -6.79 -20.17
C GLU A 87 -0.98 -7.46 -19.03
N CYS A 88 -1.60 -7.63 -17.86
CA CYS A 88 -0.98 -8.31 -16.72
C CYS A 88 -0.69 -9.78 -17.01
N LYS A 89 -1.61 -10.48 -17.69
CA LYS A 89 -1.39 -11.85 -18.15
C LYS A 89 -0.20 -11.95 -19.11
N ARG A 90 -0.05 -10.98 -20.02
CA ARG A 90 1.04 -10.94 -21.00
C ARG A 90 2.39 -10.70 -20.33
N HIS A 91 2.44 -9.85 -19.32
CA HIS A 91 3.69 -9.47 -18.66
C HIS A 91 4.01 -10.29 -17.40
N GLY A 92 3.13 -11.21 -17.00
CA GLY A 92 3.33 -12.03 -15.78
C GLY A 92 3.44 -11.18 -14.50
N ALA A 93 2.70 -10.07 -14.44
CA ALA A 93 2.78 -9.09 -13.37
C ALA A 93 2.13 -9.63 -12.08
N ASP A 94 2.91 -10.31 -11.26
CA ASP A 94 2.41 -10.96 -10.04
C ASP A 94 2.76 -10.19 -8.75
N VAL A 95 3.75 -9.30 -8.82
CA VAL A 95 4.27 -8.60 -7.64
C VAL A 95 4.54 -7.14 -7.97
N ILE A 96 4.13 -6.27 -7.05
CA ILE A 96 4.39 -4.84 -7.12
C ILE A 96 5.24 -4.40 -5.94
N LEU A 97 6.30 -3.65 -6.24
CA LEU A 97 7.10 -2.96 -5.25
C LEU A 97 6.77 -1.47 -5.33
N PRO A 98 6.01 -0.92 -4.36
CA PRO A 98 5.69 0.49 -4.35
C PRO A 98 6.94 1.33 -4.04
N LEU A 99 7.01 2.51 -4.63
CA LEU A 99 8.03 3.51 -4.36
C LEU A 99 7.46 4.59 -3.43
N GLY A 100 8.27 5.56 -3.02
CA GLY A 100 7.81 6.60 -2.13
C GLY A 100 7.48 6.08 -0.73
N TYR A 101 6.32 6.46 -0.20
CA TYR A 101 5.88 6.03 1.13
C TYR A 101 5.17 4.68 1.13
N GLY A 102 4.84 4.13 -0.04
CA GLY A 102 4.07 2.88 -0.16
C GLY A 102 4.67 1.67 0.56
N MET A 103 6.00 1.67 0.80
CA MET A 103 6.69 0.63 1.58
C MET A 103 6.72 0.89 3.10
N ILE A 104 6.20 2.04 3.56
CA ILE A 104 6.32 2.49 4.96
C ILE A 104 4.98 2.37 5.70
N TYR A 105 3.86 2.22 4.98
CA TYR A 105 2.57 2.01 5.63
C TYR A 105 2.58 0.72 6.44
N ASN A 106 2.27 0.84 7.72
CA ASN A 106 2.18 -0.31 8.61
C ASN A 106 0.84 -1.03 8.48
N SER A 107 0.82 -2.31 8.90
CA SER A 107 -0.42 -3.07 8.95
C SER A 107 -1.21 -2.75 10.22
N ALA A 108 -2.51 -2.53 10.07
CA ALA A 108 -3.44 -2.61 11.19
C ALA A 108 -3.42 -4.03 11.79
N SER A 109 -3.90 -4.21 13.00
CA SER A 109 -3.98 -5.51 13.66
C SER A 109 -5.17 -6.35 13.16
N SER A 110 -6.16 -5.69 12.56
CA SER A 110 -7.33 -6.30 11.93
C SER A 110 -7.88 -5.44 10.80
N SER A 111 -8.79 -6.01 10.00
CA SER A 111 -9.51 -5.28 8.94
C SER A 111 -10.43 -4.19 9.50
N GLU A 112 -10.90 -4.34 10.74
CA GLU A 112 -11.74 -3.35 11.39
C GLU A 112 -10.96 -2.12 11.85
N GLU A 113 -9.66 -2.26 12.08
CA GLU A 113 -8.79 -1.18 12.54
C GLU A 113 -8.12 -0.42 11.40
N GLU A 114 -8.11 -0.97 10.18
CA GLU A 114 -7.57 -0.24 9.04
C GLU A 114 -8.32 1.08 8.81
N ASN A 115 -7.60 2.12 8.47
CA ASN A 115 -8.15 3.41 8.06
C ASN A 115 -7.78 3.77 6.61
N CYS A 116 -6.96 2.95 5.99
CA CYS A 116 -6.49 3.10 4.62
C CYS A 116 -6.51 1.75 3.89
N GLN A 117 -6.95 1.76 2.65
CA GLN A 117 -6.80 0.62 1.73
C GLN A 117 -5.99 1.01 0.52
N PHE A 118 -5.47 0.00 -0.19
CA PHE A 118 -4.74 0.22 -1.44
C PHE A 118 -5.45 -0.43 -2.63
N THR A 119 -5.31 0.20 -3.78
CA THR A 119 -5.71 -0.34 -5.08
C THR A 119 -4.49 -0.42 -5.98
N ILE A 120 -4.24 -1.58 -6.57
CA ILE A 120 -3.11 -1.80 -7.45
C ILE A 120 -3.56 -1.63 -8.90
N LEU A 121 -2.85 -0.79 -9.65
CA LEU A 121 -3.08 -0.50 -11.06
C LEU A 121 -1.80 -0.83 -11.87
N PRO A 122 -1.53 -2.13 -12.17
CA PRO A 122 -0.26 -2.55 -12.76
C PRO A 122 -0.02 -1.93 -14.14
N CYS A 123 -1.08 -1.78 -14.93
CA CYS A 123 -1.00 -1.18 -16.27
C CYS A 123 -0.53 0.28 -16.26
N LEU A 124 -0.56 0.94 -15.10
CA LEU A 124 -0.04 2.29 -14.89
C LEU A 124 1.23 2.32 -14.04
N ASN A 125 1.72 1.16 -13.59
CA ASN A 125 2.78 1.07 -12.60
C ASN A 125 2.47 1.90 -11.35
N LEU A 126 1.23 1.79 -10.85
CA LEU A 126 0.72 2.56 -9.73
C LEU A 126 0.10 1.68 -8.65
N MET A 127 0.26 2.15 -7.43
CA MET A 127 -0.49 1.75 -6.26
C MET A 127 -1.12 2.99 -5.65
N VAL A 128 -2.42 2.97 -5.38
CA VAL A 128 -3.18 4.11 -4.86
C VAL A 128 -3.62 3.79 -3.46
N PHE A 129 -3.27 4.63 -2.51
CA PHE A 129 -3.74 4.56 -1.14
C PHE A 129 -4.91 5.52 -0.95
N SER A 130 -6.00 5.04 -0.35
CA SER A 130 -7.22 5.82 -0.10
C SER A 130 -7.78 5.56 1.29
N ALA A 131 -8.36 6.58 1.89
CA ALA A 131 -8.97 6.50 3.21
C ALA A 131 -10.27 5.67 3.17
N VAL A 132 -10.43 4.72 4.09
CA VAL A 132 -11.67 3.95 4.28
C VAL A 132 -12.45 4.41 5.51
N LYS A 133 -11.82 5.24 6.34
CA LYS A 133 -12.41 5.96 7.47
C LYS A 133 -11.94 7.41 7.43
N GLU A 134 -12.58 8.29 8.21
CA GLU A 134 -11.97 9.58 8.50
C GLU A 134 -10.63 9.38 9.21
N ILE A 135 -9.62 10.12 8.76
CA ILE A 135 -8.28 10.13 9.38
C ILE A 135 -7.99 11.56 9.80
N LYS A 136 -7.71 11.77 11.08
CA LYS A 136 -7.41 13.09 11.60
C LYS A 136 -5.92 13.40 11.50
N THR A 137 -5.62 14.68 11.42
CA THR A 137 -4.25 15.19 11.48
C THR A 137 -3.50 14.60 12.67
N GLY A 138 -2.34 14.01 12.41
CA GLY A 138 -1.50 13.38 13.41
C GLY A 138 -1.74 11.89 13.64
N GLU A 139 -2.80 11.32 13.09
CA GLU A 139 -3.07 9.87 13.16
C GLU A 139 -2.15 9.09 12.22
N GLU A 140 -1.78 7.89 12.64
CA GLU A 140 -1.05 6.93 11.80
C GLU A 140 -2.01 6.31 10.77
N ILE A 141 -1.53 6.22 9.54
CA ILE A 141 -2.27 5.66 8.43
C ILE A 141 -1.91 4.18 8.32
N LEU A 142 -2.89 3.33 8.57
CA LEU A 142 -2.73 1.88 8.67
C LEU A 142 -3.54 1.17 7.59
N THR A 143 -2.92 0.22 6.93
CA THR A 143 -3.58 -0.65 5.96
C THR A 143 -3.62 -2.09 6.48
N TRP A 144 -4.57 -2.91 6.02
CA TRP A 144 -4.65 -4.31 6.40
C TRP A 144 -3.98 -5.20 5.35
N TRP A 145 -2.93 -5.92 5.74
CA TRP A 145 -2.18 -6.81 4.84
C TRP A 145 -2.65 -8.27 4.87
N GLY A 146 -3.70 -8.53 5.65
CA GLY A 146 -4.32 -9.84 5.77
C GLY A 146 -3.77 -10.69 6.92
N GLN A 147 -4.60 -11.61 7.40
CA GLN A 147 -4.34 -12.44 8.57
C GLN A 147 -3.06 -13.29 8.44
N ASN A 148 -2.79 -13.80 7.25
CA ASN A 148 -1.60 -14.63 7.01
C ASN A 148 -0.30 -13.84 7.19
N TYR A 149 -0.28 -12.59 6.75
CA TYR A 149 0.87 -11.71 6.95
C TYR A 149 1.05 -11.41 8.44
N PHE A 150 -0.01 -10.98 9.11
CA PHE A 150 0.01 -10.67 10.55
C PHE A 150 0.52 -11.86 11.38
N ASN A 151 -0.03 -13.05 11.17
CA ASN A 151 0.39 -14.27 11.85
C ASN A 151 1.87 -14.63 11.59
N SER A 152 2.40 -14.29 10.42
CA SER A 152 3.81 -14.55 10.10
C SER A 152 4.78 -13.62 10.83
N TRP A 153 4.32 -12.41 11.16
CA TRP A 153 5.06 -11.41 11.94
C TRP A 153 5.09 -11.78 13.42
N CYS A 154 3.93 -12.01 14.04
CA CYS A 154 3.82 -12.39 15.46
C CYS A 154 4.69 -13.62 15.79
N LYS A 155 4.74 -14.62 14.91
CA LYS A 155 5.63 -15.79 15.09
C LYS A 155 7.12 -15.50 15.05
N LYS A 156 7.53 -14.35 14.48
CA LYS A 156 8.95 -13.94 14.47
C LYS A 156 9.35 -13.24 15.77
N GLU A 157 8.46 -12.46 16.36
CA GLU A 157 8.72 -11.76 17.62
C GLU A 157 8.91 -12.75 18.79
N GLU A 158 8.06 -13.78 18.89
CA GLU A 158 8.23 -14.85 19.90
C GLU A 158 9.58 -15.58 19.83
N LYS A 159 10.25 -15.57 18.66
CA LYS A 159 11.59 -16.14 18.48
C LYS A 159 12.74 -15.17 18.81
N CYS A 160 12.49 -13.87 18.81
CA CYS A 160 13.51 -12.87 19.15
C CYS A 160 13.67 -12.65 20.66
N GLU A 161 12.64 -12.94 21.46
CA GLU A 161 12.69 -12.83 22.93
C GLU A 161 13.39 -14.02 23.62
N SER A 162 13.79 -15.03 22.86
CA SER A 162 14.42 -16.27 23.38
C SER A 162 15.94 -16.36 23.16
N HIS A 163 16.64 -15.20 22.97
CA HIS A 163 18.11 -15.18 22.86
C HIS A 163 18.71 -14.14 23.80
#